data_69830524c8c72011ae8413d3446a75a0
#
_entry.id   69830524c8c72011ae8413d3446a75a0
#
_cell.length_a   1.000
_cell.length_b   1.000
_cell.length_c   1.000
_cell.angle_alpha   90.00
_cell.angle_beta   90.00
_cell.angle_gamma   90.00
#
_symmetry.space_group_name_H-M   'P 1'
#
loop_
_entity.id
_entity.type
_entity.pdbx_description
1 polymer ?
#
loop_
_entity_poly.entity_id
_entity_poly.type
_entity_poly.pdbx_seq_one_letter_code
_entity_poly.pdbx_strand_id
1 'polypeptide(L)' 'MTWFIVFFMAATDPFAVRTLEFTDRNTCVDYVNDPSNASRLAIEVIDQSGFNDEILTIACLPENDIPTEEEVKV' A
#
# COMPACT_ATOMS: atom_id res chain seq x y z
N MET A 1 7.90 15.55 1.53
CA MET A 1 7.80 14.18 2.05
C MET A 1 7.04 13.32 1.06
N THR A 2 7.51 12.10 0.85
CA THR A 2 6.90 11.19 -0.11
C THR A 2 5.89 10.28 0.60
N TRP A 3 4.71 10.12 -0.01
CA TRP A 3 3.65 9.28 0.52
C TRP A 3 3.47 8.07 -0.37
N PHE A 4 3.08 6.94 0.23
CA PHE A 4 2.90 5.68 -0.47
C PHE A 4 1.58 5.04 -0.09
N ILE A 5 1.06 4.22 -1.00
CA ILE A 5 -0.09 3.37 -0.70
C ILE A 5 0.44 2.14 0.02
N VAL A 6 -0.15 1.83 1.17
CA VAL A 6 0.24 0.68 1.98
C VAL A 6 -0.96 -0.24 2.13
N PHE A 7 -0.76 -1.51 1.84
CA PHE A 7 -1.79 -2.54 2.00
C PHE A 7 -1.54 -3.32 3.29
N PHE A 8 -2.57 -3.40 4.13
CA PHE A 8 -2.54 -4.23 5.33
C PHE A 8 -3.31 -5.51 5.02
N MET A 9 -2.62 -6.63 5.06
CA MET A 9 -3.12 -7.92 4.60
C MET A 9 -3.44 -8.85 5.77
N ALA A 10 -4.30 -9.84 5.53
CA ALA A 10 -4.71 -10.78 6.59
C ALA A 10 -3.63 -11.81 6.90
N ALA A 11 -2.94 -12.30 5.89
CA ALA A 11 -2.01 -13.42 6.05
C ALA A 11 -0.54 -13.04 5.91
N THR A 12 -0.23 -11.91 5.28
CA THR A 12 1.13 -11.47 5.05
C THR A 12 1.38 -10.12 5.71
N ASP A 13 2.65 -9.76 5.81
CA ASP A 13 3.03 -8.47 6.39
C ASP A 13 2.57 -7.31 5.51
N PRO A 14 2.32 -6.14 6.10
CA PRO A 14 1.97 -4.98 5.28
C PRO A 14 3.07 -4.64 4.30
N PHE A 15 2.66 -4.13 3.12
CA PHE A 15 3.65 -3.71 2.13
C PHE A 15 3.23 -2.41 1.46
N ALA A 16 4.23 -1.66 1.01
CA ALA A 16 4.01 -0.40 0.32
C ALA A 16 4.19 -0.57 -1.18
N VAL A 17 3.34 0.11 -1.96
CA VAL A 17 3.47 0.13 -3.42
C VAL A 17 4.53 1.17 -3.76
N ARG A 18 5.76 0.71 -3.99
CA ARG A 18 6.91 1.60 -4.22
C ARG A 18 6.98 2.18 -5.61
N THR A 19 6.20 1.67 -6.53
CA THR A 19 6.17 2.16 -7.91
C THR A 19 5.34 3.44 -8.06
N LEU A 20 4.55 3.79 -7.06
CA LEU A 20 3.70 4.97 -7.07
C LEU A 20 4.07 5.87 -5.90
N GLU A 21 4.58 7.06 -6.20
CA GLU A 21 4.98 8.03 -5.19
C GLU A 21 4.09 9.26 -5.29
N PHE A 22 3.69 9.78 -4.14
CA PHE A 22 2.83 10.94 -4.07
C PHE A 22 3.47 12.03 -3.23
N THR A 23 3.23 13.28 -3.60
CA THR A 23 3.84 14.41 -2.92
C THR A 23 3.11 14.80 -1.64
N ASP A 24 1.84 14.41 -1.53
CA ASP A 24 1.05 14.67 -0.33
C ASP A 24 -0.01 13.61 -0.13
N ARG A 25 -0.63 13.63 1.05
CA ARG A 25 -1.61 12.64 1.44
C ARG A 25 -2.86 12.71 0.55
N ASN A 26 -3.30 13.91 0.24
CA ASN A 26 -4.54 14.08 -0.52
C ASN A 26 -4.44 13.47 -1.92
N THR A 27 -3.31 13.66 -2.58
CA THR A 27 -3.09 13.06 -3.89
C THR A 27 -3.13 11.53 -3.82
N CYS A 28 -2.52 10.97 -2.77
CA CYS A 28 -2.53 9.53 -2.56
C CYS A 28 -3.95 9.02 -2.31
N VAL A 29 -4.69 9.67 -1.44
CA VAL A 29 -6.07 9.28 -1.12
C VAL A 29 -6.96 9.37 -2.36
N ASP A 30 -6.81 10.43 -3.14
CA ASP A 30 -7.58 10.59 -4.37
C ASP A 30 -7.31 9.44 -5.35
N TYR A 31 -6.07 9.03 -5.47
CA TYR A 31 -5.70 7.93 -6.34
C TYR A 31 -6.37 6.63 -5.89
N VAL A 32 -6.33 6.35 -4.60
CA VAL A 32 -6.91 5.11 -4.04
C VAL A 32 -8.43 5.10 -4.23
N ASN A 33 -9.07 6.24 -4.09
CA ASN A 33 -10.52 6.34 -4.19
C ASN A 33 -11.06 6.40 -5.62
N ASP A 34 -10.17 6.55 -6.61
CA ASP A 34 -10.57 6.61 -8.00
C ASP A 34 -10.81 5.20 -8.54
N PRO A 35 -12.05 4.86 -8.94
CA PRO A 35 -12.34 3.51 -9.43
C PRO A 35 -11.54 3.12 -10.67
N SER A 36 -11.07 4.07 -11.45
CA SER A 36 -10.27 3.75 -12.64
C SER A 36 -8.90 3.18 -12.27
N ASN A 37 -8.45 3.35 -11.02
CA ASN A 37 -7.18 2.83 -10.55
C ASN A 37 -7.31 1.47 -9.85
N ALA A 38 -8.53 0.96 -9.70
CA ALA A 38 -8.76 -0.26 -8.93
C ALA A 38 -8.06 -1.47 -9.53
N SER A 39 -8.08 -1.60 -10.86
CA SER A 39 -7.43 -2.73 -11.51
C SER A 39 -5.92 -2.73 -11.30
N ARG A 40 -5.31 -1.56 -11.36
CA ARG A 40 -3.86 -1.45 -11.15
C ARG A 40 -3.49 -1.83 -9.72
N LEU A 41 -4.28 -1.37 -8.75
CA LEU A 41 -4.03 -1.70 -7.35
C LEU A 41 -4.22 -3.20 -7.10
N ALA A 42 -5.23 -3.80 -7.74
CA ALA A 42 -5.45 -5.24 -7.61
C ALA A 42 -4.27 -6.04 -8.14
N ILE A 43 -3.71 -5.62 -9.27
CA ILE A 43 -2.55 -6.29 -9.84
C ILE A 43 -1.35 -6.21 -8.90
N GLU A 44 -1.13 -5.06 -8.29
CA GLU A 44 -0.02 -4.90 -7.33
C GLU A 44 -0.20 -5.84 -6.14
N VAL A 45 -1.42 -5.95 -5.62
CA VAL A 45 -1.69 -6.83 -4.49
C VAL A 45 -1.42 -8.29 -4.86
N ILE A 46 -1.90 -8.71 -6.03
CA ILE A 46 -1.73 -10.09 -6.48
C ILE A 46 -0.25 -10.42 -6.66
N ASP A 47 0.51 -9.50 -7.24
CA ASP A 47 1.95 -9.70 -7.44
C ASP A 47 2.69 -9.87 -6.11
N GLN A 48 2.30 -9.11 -5.09
CA GLN A 48 3.01 -9.12 -3.82
C GLN A 48 2.54 -10.22 -2.87
N SER A 49 1.25 -10.51 -2.86
CA SER A 49 0.64 -11.38 -1.85
C SER A 49 0.01 -12.65 -2.42
N GLY A 50 -0.24 -12.70 -3.72
CA GLY A 50 -0.95 -13.81 -4.33
C GLY A 50 -2.45 -13.68 -4.18
N PHE A 51 -3.17 -14.69 -4.65
CA PHE A 51 -4.62 -14.64 -4.72
C PHE A 51 -5.31 -15.04 -3.41
N ASN A 52 -4.59 -15.69 -2.50
CA ASN A 52 -5.20 -16.29 -1.32
C ASN A 52 -5.22 -15.39 -0.10
N ASP A 53 -4.69 -14.19 -0.24
CA ASP A 53 -4.65 -13.25 0.88
C ASP A 53 -5.76 -12.23 0.74
N GLU A 54 -6.21 -11.71 1.87
CA GLU A 54 -7.29 -10.73 1.92
C GLU A 54 -6.75 -9.38 2.33
N ILE A 55 -7.23 -8.32 1.68
CA ILE A 55 -6.89 -6.95 2.06
C ILE A 55 -7.73 -6.53 3.26
N LEU A 56 -7.08 -6.21 4.36
CA LEU A 56 -7.79 -5.72 5.54
C LEU A 56 -8.06 -4.23 5.43
N THR A 57 -7.07 -3.47 5.01
CA THR A 57 -7.24 -2.04 4.81
C THR A 57 -6.16 -1.51 3.87
N ILE A 58 -6.44 -0.35 3.28
CA ILE A 58 -5.51 0.37 2.43
C ILE A 58 -5.30 1.74 3.05
N ALA A 59 -4.05 2.15 3.22
CA ALA A 59 -3.74 3.42 3.84
C ALA A 59 -2.73 4.19 3.00
N CYS A 60 -2.73 5.52 3.14
CA CYS A 60 -1.70 6.37 2.59
C CYS A 60 -0.82 6.85 3.72
N LEU A 61 0.45 6.45 3.71
CA LEU A 61 1.39 6.76 4.79
C LEU A 61 2.63 7.45 4.23
N PRO A 62 3.21 8.39 5.00
CA PRO A 62 4.49 8.94 4.62
C PRO A 62 5.58 7.90 4.76
N GLU A 63 6.65 8.09 4.04
CA GLU A 63 7.73 7.10 3.99
C GLU A 63 8.22 6.67 5.36
N ASN A 64 8.29 7.60 6.30
CA ASN A 64 8.81 7.30 7.64
C ASN A 64 7.86 6.42 8.47
N ASP A 65 6.60 6.35 8.09
CA ASP A 65 5.60 5.60 8.86
C ASP A 65 5.28 4.24 8.25
N ILE A 66 5.93 3.88 7.15
CA ILE A 66 5.65 2.60 6.49
C ILE A 66 6.22 1.46 7.33
N PRO A 67 5.38 0.46 7.68
CA PRO A 67 5.89 -0.71 8.41
C PRO A 67 6.85 -1.50 7.55
N THR A 68 7.96 -1.93 8.12
CA THR A 68 8.95 -2.75 7.42
C THR A 68 9.36 -3.89 8.33
N GLU A 69 9.94 -4.92 7.72
CA GLU A 69 10.42 -6.04 8.49
C GLU A 69 11.54 -5.66 9.45
N GLU A 70 12.34 -4.69 9.09
CA GLU A 70 13.42 -4.24 9.94
C GLU A 70 12.93 -3.68 11.26
N GLU A 71 11.78 -3.03 11.23
CA GLU A 71 11.20 -2.48 12.44
C GLU A 71 10.72 -3.56 13.41
N VAL A 72 10.30 -4.67 12.87
CA VAL A 72 9.78 -5.77 13.68
C VAL A 72 10.88 -6.50 14.42
N LYS A 73 12.06 -6.48 13.90
CA LYS A 73 13.17 -7.24 14.47
C LYS A 73 13.77 -6.63 15.73
N VAL A 74 13.42 -5.45 16.04
CA VAL A 74 13.96 -4.76 17.21
C VAL A 74 13.48 -5.31 18.55
#